data_e92fb7c73765cb9a478a630de18a7981
#
_entry.id   e92fb7c73765cb9a478a630de18a7981
#
_cell.length_a   1.000
_cell.length_b   1.000
_cell.length_c   1.000
_cell.angle_alpha   90.00
_cell.angle_beta   90.00
_cell.angle_gamma   90.00
#
_symmetry.space_group_name_H-M   'P 1'
#
loop_
_entity.id
_entity.type
_entity.pdbx_description
1 polymer ?
#
loop_
_entity_poly.entity_id
_entity_poly.type
_entity_poly.pdbx_seq_one_letter_code
_entity_poly.pdbx_strand_id
1 'polypeptide(L)'
;MKNISKILITVLSIILFSSSSQAVIKILSIGDNDSKVTVKVFSSLTCPHCAHFHENIFYNLKKEFISQNKVKFEHHSFPLDLAALNAEIIVRCHIDNEKKFQLLSEIYKKQNVWAVGSDIKVINESIKKIGLNTGLNKKQMDSCLNNESAQDQILNERIEAQ
;
A
#
# COMPACT_ATOMS: atom_id res chain seq x y z
N MET A 1 14.35 -7.42 54.10
CA MET A 1 15.27 -7.61 52.96
C MET A 1 14.82 -8.72 52.00
N LYS A 2 14.21 -9.84 52.42
CA LYS A 2 13.75 -10.92 51.51
C LYS A 2 12.62 -10.55 50.54
N ASN A 3 11.75 -9.59 50.89
CA ASN A 3 10.61 -9.22 50.04
C ASN A 3 10.98 -8.26 48.89
N ILE A 4 12.01 -7.41 49.10
CA ILE A 4 12.49 -6.47 48.07
C ILE A 4 13.14 -7.21 46.89
N SER A 5 13.91 -8.29 47.19
CA SER A 5 14.54 -9.12 46.15
C SER A 5 13.52 -9.83 45.27
N LYS A 6 12.39 -10.30 45.83
CA LYS A 6 11.31 -10.94 45.07
C LYS A 6 10.58 -9.94 44.16
N ILE A 7 10.35 -8.73 44.62
CA ILE A 7 9.71 -7.66 43.82
C ILE A 7 10.63 -7.24 42.66
N LEU A 8 11.94 -7.12 42.90
CA LEU A 8 12.91 -6.78 41.85
C LEU A 8 12.96 -7.83 40.73
N ILE A 9 12.93 -9.13 41.08
CA ILE A 9 12.94 -10.24 40.10
C ILE A 9 11.64 -10.24 39.28
N THR A 10 10.49 -9.95 39.90
CA THR A 10 9.20 -9.92 39.20
C THR A 10 9.11 -8.74 38.20
N VAL A 11 9.63 -7.58 38.60
CA VAL A 11 9.66 -6.39 37.71
C VAL A 11 10.63 -6.59 36.54
N LEU A 12 11.79 -7.23 36.77
CA LEU A 12 12.76 -7.52 35.71
C LEU A 12 12.22 -8.53 34.70
N SER A 13 11.39 -9.51 35.11
CA SER A 13 10.75 -10.46 34.22
C SER A 13 9.69 -9.85 33.29
N ILE A 14 9.04 -8.76 33.70
CA ILE A 14 8.01 -8.09 32.87
C ILE A 14 8.64 -7.26 31.74
N ILE A 15 9.86 -6.77 31.93
CA ILE A 15 10.55 -5.92 30.92
C ILE A 15 11.08 -6.74 29.73
N LEU A 16 11.25 -8.04 29.87
CA LEU A 16 11.85 -8.90 28.83
C LEU A 16 10.86 -9.40 27.75
N PHE A 17 9.57 -9.08 27.86
CA PHE A 17 8.54 -9.45 26.86
C PHE A 17 8.07 -8.28 26.01
N SER A 18 8.96 -7.36 25.66
CA SER A 18 8.69 -6.44 24.55
C SER A 18 8.87 -7.19 23.24
N SER A 19 7.89 -8.00 22.87
CA SER A 19 7.82 -8.58 21.53
C SER A 19 7.66 -7.43 20.54
N SER A 20 8.74 -7.10 19.84
CA SER A 20 8.67 -6.26 18.64
C SER A 20 7.75 -6.96 17.64
N SER A 21 6.49 -6.57 17.58
CA SER A 21 5.60 -6.97 16.51
C SER A 21 6.15 -6.36 15.24
N GLN A 22 6.94 -7.12 14.48
CA GLN A 22 7.29 -6.74 13.12
C GLN A 22 5.98 -6.67 12.35
N ALA A 23 5.63 -5.48 11.87
CA ALA A 23 4.49 -5.30 11.01
C ALA A 23 4.72 -6.14 9.73
N VAL A 24 3.91 -7.18 9.55
CA VAL A 24 3.94 -7.99 8.34
C VAL A 24 3.54 -7.09 7.17
N ILE A 25 4.43 -6.91 6.19
CA ILE A 25 4.15 -6.18 4.96
C ILE A 25 2.98 -6.88 4.26
N LYS A 26 1.84 -6.20 4.19
CA LYS A 26 0.67 -6.74 3.53
C LYS A 26 0.65 -6.28 2.07
N ILE A 27 1.16 -7.14 1.18
CA ILE A 27 1.13 -6.90 -0.27
C ILE A 27 -0.32 -6.74 -0.75
N LEU A 28 -0.53 -5.76 -1.60
CA LEU A 28 -1.85 -5.53 -2.23
C LEU A 28 -2.10 -6.60 -3.29
N SER A 29 -3.02 -7.52 -3.03
CA SER A 29 -3.28 -8.67 -3.89
C SER A 29 -4.75 -8.87 -4.21
N ILE A 30 -5.04 -9.45 -5.37
CA ILE A 30 -6.38 -9.85 -5.81
C ILE A 30 -6.30 -11.22 -6.51
N GLY A 31 -7.36 -12.02 -6.38
CA GLY A 31 -7.45 -13.39 -6.87
C GLY A 31 -7.38 -14.40 -5.74
N ASP A 32 -7.50 -15.66 -6.08
CA ASP A 32 -7.48 -16.77 -5.14
C ASP A 32 -6.04 -17.03 -4.64
N ASN A 33 -5.88 -17.16 -3.33
CA ASN A 33 -4.59 -17.48 -2.72
C ASN A 33 -4.08 -18.88 -3.10
N ASP A 34 -4.97 -19.80 -3.46
CA ASP A 34 -4.64 -21.17 -3.87
C ASP A 34 -4.35 -21.29 -5.38
N SER A 35 -4.38 -20.17 -6.12
CA SER A 35 -4.02 -20.14 -7.53
C SER A 35 -2.59 -20.65 -7.75
N LYS A 36 -2.41 -21.53 -8.75
CA LYS A 36 -1.10 -22.12 -9.07
C LYS A 36 -0.07 -21.13 -9.60
N VAL A 37 -0.54 -19.98 -10.11
CA VAL A 37 0.30 -18.94 -10.69
C VAL A 37 0.10 -17.65 -9.93
N THR A 38 1.18 -17.03 -9.50
CA THR A 38 1.17 -15.67 -8.94
C THR A 38 1.91 -14.74 -9.90
N VAL A 39 1.21 -13.68 -10.33
CA VAL A 39 1.80 -12.60 -11.13
C VAL A 39 2.15 -11.46 -10.17
N LYS A 40 3.44 -11.18 -10.02
CA LYS A 40 3.96 -10.06 -9.21
C LYS A 40 4.35 -8.91 -10.12
N VAL A 41 3.82 -7.73 -9.87
CA VAL A 41 4.13 -6.53 -10.65
C VAL A 41 4.65 -5.44 -9.73
N PHE A 42 5.90 -5.05 -9.94
CA PHE A 42 6.55 -3.94 -9.24
C PHE A 42 6.29 -2.65 -10.01
N SER A 43 5.58 -1.72 -9.40
CA SER A 43 5.02 -0.56 -10.10
C SER A 43 5.16 0.73 -9.32
N SER A 44 5.37 1.82 -10.05
CA SER A 44 5.27 3.19 -9.52
C SER A 44 4.03 3.89 -10.07
N LEU A 45 3.31 4.59 -9.21
CA LEU A 45 2.09 5.31 -9.61
C LEU A 45 2.37 6.57 -10.45
N THR A 46 3.63 7.02 -10.53
CA THR A 46 4.06 8.11 -11.42
C THR A 46 4.65 7.62 -12.74
N CYS A 47 4.84 6.29 -12.92
CA CYS A 47 5.41 5.73 -14.15
C CYS A 47 4.35 5.58 -15.26
N PRO A 48 4.49 6.24 -16.43
CA PRO A 48 3.51 6.13 -17.52
C PRO A 48 3.38 4.71 -18.09
N HIS A 49 4.48 3.94 -18.12
CA HIS A 49 4.44 2.54 -18.58
C HIS A 49 3.68 1.64 -17.61
N CYS A 50 3.74 1.94 -16.30
CA CYS A 50 2.96 1.22 -15.30
C CYS A 50 1.46 1.53 -15.43
N ALA A 51 1.10 2.79 -15.72
CA ALA A 51 -0.28 3.17 -16.03
C ALA A 51 -0.79 2.42 -17.28
N HIS A 52 -0.01 2.41 -18.36
CA HIS A 52 -0.35 1.68 -19.58
C HIS A 52 -0.56 0.17 -19.33
N PHE A 53 0.33 -0.46 -18.55
CA PHE A 53 0.17 -1.86 -18.16
C PHE A 53 -1.15 -2.07 -17.40
N HIS A 54 -1.43 -1.22 -16.43
CA HIS A 54 -2.63 -1.36 -15.59
C HIS A 54 -3.93 -1.17 -16.39
N GLU A 55 -3.97 -0.21 -17.29
CA GLU A 55 -5.16 0.09 -18.09
C GLU A 55 -5.43 -0.98 -19.18
N ASN A 56 -4.38 -1.53 -19.79
CA ASN A 56 -4.54 -2.38 -20.98
C ASN A 56 -4.29 -3.86 -20.69
N ILE A 57 -3.28 -4.20 -19.88
CA ILE A 57 -2.90 -5.59 -19.63
C ILE A 57 -3.56 -6.14 -18.39
N PHE A 58 -3.52 -5.39 -17.26
CA PHE A 58 -4.13 -5.84 -16.01
C PHE A 58 -5.65 -6.04 -16.14
N TYR A 59 -6.34 -5.19 -16.91
CA TYR A 59 -7.77 -5.35 -17.15
C TYR A 59 -8.10 -6.71 -17.79
N ASN A 60 -7.35 -7.10 -18.82
CA ASN A 60 -7.52 -8.40 -19.49
C ASN A 60 -7.10 -9.57 -18.58
N LEU A 61 -5.98 -9.41 -17.85
CA LEU A 61 -5.53 -10.38 -16.85
C LEU A 61 -6.60 -10.62 -15.79
N LYS A 62 -7.22 -9.56 -15.29
CA LYS A 62 -8.31 -9.66 -14.30
C LYS A 62 -9.49 -10.41 -14.87
N LYS A 63 -9.95 -10.06 -16.07
CA LYS A 63 -11.12 -10.65 -16.72
C LYS A 63 -10.93 -12.13 -17.06
N GLU A 64 -9.77 -12.50 -17.61
CA GLU A 64 -9.57 -13.81 -18.24
C GLU A 64 -8.93 -14.84 -17.29
N PHE A 65 -8.22 -14.39 -16.26
CA PHE A 65 -7.45 -15.29 -15.41
C PHE A 65 -7.75 -15.11 -13.91
N ILE A 66 -7.74 -13.88 -13.40
CA ILE A 66 -7.93 -13.63 -11.96
C ILE A 66 -9.36 -13.96 -11.54
N SER A 67 -10.37 -13.48 -12.29
CA SER A 67 -11.79 -13.75 -12.02
C SER A 67 -12.18 -15.22 -12.21
N GLN A 68 -11.31 -16.03 -12.81
CA GLN A 68 -11.49 -17.47 -12.99
C GLN A 68 -10.65 -18.30 -12.01
N ASN A 69 -10.06 -17.67 -10.99
CA ASN A 69 -9.19 -18.31 -9.97
C ASN A 69 -7.97 -19.03 -10.55
N LYS A 70 -7.51 -18.64 -11.75
CA LYS A 70 -6.33 -19.21 -12.41
C LYS A 70 -5.04 -18.54 -11.97
N VAL A 71 -5.13 -17.25 -11.60
CA VAL A 71 -4.00 -16.39 -11.27
C VAL A 71 -4.31 -15.56 -10.03
N LYS A 72 -3.37 -15.51 -9.11
CA LYS A 72 -3.27 -14.49 -8.08
C LYS A 72 -2.42 -13.34 -8.60
N PHE A 73 -2.88 -12.11 -8.47
CA PHE A 73 -2.12 -10.92 -8.83
C PHE A 73 -1.67 -10.18 -7.58
N GLU A 74 -0.41 -9.77 -7.54
CA GLU A 74 0.19 -8.98 -6.49
C GLU A 74 0.75 -7.67 -7.06
N HIS A 75 0.24 -6.55 -6.53
CA HIS A 75 0.80 -5.22 -6.78
C HIS A 75 1.83 -4.91 -5.70
N HIS A 76 3.09 -4.84 -6.09
CA HIS A 76 4.21 -4.46 -5.25
C HIS A 76 4.59 -3.01 -5.51
N SER A 77 4.58 -2.20 -4.47
CA SER A 77 4.91 -0.78 -4.59
C SER A 77 6.39 -0.59 -4.89
N PHE A 78 6.67 0.17 -5.94
CA PHE A 78 8.03 0.59 -6.30
C PHE A 78 8.05 2.10 -6.58
N PRO A 79 7.80 2.96 -5.56
CA PRO A 79 7.70 4.39 -5.76
C PRO A 79 9.04 4.96 -6.26
N LEU A 80 8.98 5.70 -7.38
CA LEU A 80 10.15 6.37 -7.98
C LEU A 80 10.39 7.75 -7.37
N ASP A 81 9.36 8.33 -6.76
CA ASP A 81 9.35 9.67 -6.18
C ASP A 81 8.36 9.78 -5.01
N LEU A 82 8.36 10.93 -4.36
CA LEU A 82 7.47 11.20 -3.21
C LEU A 82 5.98 11.23 -3.61
N ALA A 83 5.66 11.66 -4.83
CA ALA A 83 4.28 11.69 -5.30
C ALA A 83 3.73 10.27 -5.46
N ALA A 84 4.54 9.33 -6.00
CA ALA A 84 4.20 7.93 -6.09
C ALA A 84 4.03 7.29 -4.70
N LEU A 85 4.91 7.59 -3.74
CA LEU A 85 4.82 7.11 -2.36
C LEU A 85 3.50 7.58 -1.72
N ASN A 86 3.18 8.87 -1.81
CA ASN A 86 1.96 9.42 -1.24
C ASN A 86 0.70 8.86 -1.90
N ALA A 87 0.72 8.63 -3.20
CA ALA A 87 -0.38 8.00 -3.92
C ALA A 87 -0.61 6.55 -3.44
N GLU A 88 0.44 5.76 -3.25
CA GLU A 88 0.36 4.40 -2.69
C GLU A 88 -0.21 4.39 -1.27
N ILE A 89 0.22 5.32 -0.41
CA ILE A 89 -0.32 5.46 0.94
C ILE A 89 -1.83 5.69 0.88
N ILE A 90 -2.29 6.59 0.01
CA ILE A 90 -3.72 6.89 -0.13
C ILE A 90 -4.49 5.68 -0.68
N VAL A 91 -3.96 4.95 -1.66
CA VAL A 91 -4.56 3.69 -2.14
C VAL A 91 -4.75 2.70 -0.99
N ARG A 92 -3.74 2.52 -0.15
CA ARG A 92 -3.76 1.57 0.96
C ARG A 92 -4.57 2.04 2.17
N CYS A 93 -5.03 3.30 2.16
CA CYS A 93 -5.88 3.88 3.20
C CYS A 93 -7.27 3.22 3.29
N HIS A 94 -7.75 2.58 2.22
CA HIS A 94 -8.93 1.73 2.28
C HIS A 94 -8.68 0.45 3.10
N ILE A 95 -9.71 -0.04 3.81
CA ILE A 95 -9.66 -1.33 4.51
C ILE A 95 -9.90 -2.47 3.51
N ASP A 96 -10.88 -2.27 2.62
CA ASP A 96 -11.33 -3.24 1.64
C ASP A 96 -10.37 -3.32 0.43
N ASN A 97 -9.99 -4.54 0.03
CA ASN A 97 -9.06 -4.76 -1.07
C ASN A 97 -9.64 -4.38 -2.44
N GLU A 98 -10.94 -4.60 -2.66
CA GLU A 98 -11.56 -4.22 -3.95
C GLU A 98 -11.53 -2.69 -4.12
N LYS A 99 -11.83 -1.96 -3.05
CA LYS A 99 -11.75 -0.49 -3.05
C LYS A 99 -10.31 0.00 -3.24
N LYS A 100 -9.30 -0.69 -2.69
CA LYS A 100 -7.90 -0.38 -2.97
C LYS A 100 -7.59 -0.52 -4.46
N PHE A 101 -7.99 -1.63 -5.09
CA PHE A 101 -7.79 -1.83 -6.53
C PHE A 101 -8.63 -0.87 -7.38
N GLN A 102 -9.83 -0.51 -6.93
CA GLN A 102 -10.62 0.52 -7.59
C GLN A 102 -9.90 1.88 -7.56
N LEU A 103 -9.40 2.29 -6.39
CA LEU A 103 -8.65 3.55 -6.25
C LEU A 103 -7.33 3.50 -7.02
N LEU A 104 -6.61 2.39 -6.98
CA LEU A 104 -5.40 2.16 -7.77
C LEU A 104 -5.66 2.38 -9.27
N SER A 105 -6.75 1.82 -9.79
CA SER A 105 -7.15 2.00 -11.19
C SER A 105 -7.48 3.45 -11.53
N GLU A 106 -8.21 4.16 -10.65
CA GLU A 106 -8.53 5.58 -10.85
C GLU A 106 -7.28 6.48 -10.78
N ILE A 107 -6.32 6.15 -9.93
CA ILE A 107 -5.04 6.84 -9.82
C ILE A 107 -4.26 6.69 -11.14
N TYR A 108 -4.12 5.48 -11.67
CA TYR A 108 -3.44 5.26 -12.96
C TYR A 108 -4.15 5.98 -14.10
N LYS A 109 -5.46 5.81 -14.22
CA LYS A 109 -6.29 6.44 -15.27
C LYS A 109 -6.18 7.97 -15.31
N LYS A 110 -5.96 8.59 -14.16
CA LYS A 110 -5.85 10.05 -14.02
C LYS A 110 -4.42 10.52 -13.80
N GLN A 111 -3.41 9.68 -14.09
CA GLN A 111 -2.01 9.98 -13.82
C GLN A 111 -1.56 11.28 -14.48
N ASN A 112 -1.98 11.54 -15.72
CA ASN A 112 -1.68 12.76 -16.46
C ASN A 112 -2.34 14.03 -15.89
N VAL A 113 -3.23 13.90 -14.92
CA VAL A 113 -3.90 15.02 -14.24
C VAL A 113 -3.30 15.31 -12.88
N TRP A 114 -3.02 14.26 -12.09
CA TRP A 114 -2.54 14.45 -10.72
C TRP A 114 -1.01 14.43 -10.59
N ALA A 115 -0.30 13.70 -11.46
CA ALA A 115 1.16 13.56 -11.43
C ALA A 115 1.85 14.68 -12.23
N VAL A 116 1.41 15.93 -12.04
CA VAL A 116 1.87 17.08 -12.81
C VAL A 116 2.43 18.15 -11.87
N GLY A 117 3.56 18.75 -12.29
CA GLY A 117 4.24 19.78 -11.49
C GLY A 117 5.15 19.19 -10.42
N SER A 118 5.68 20.06 -9.55
CA SER A 118 6.65 19.70 -8.50
C SER A 118 6.17 20.03 -7.08
N ASP A 119 5.03 20.73 -6.94
CA ASP A 119 4.48 21.04 -5.62
C ASP A 119 3.73 19.84 -5.06
N ILE A 120 4.36 19.15 -4.12
CA ILE A 120 3.80 17.95 -3.48
C ILE A 120 2.46 18.21 -2.76
N LYS A 121 2.21 19.43 -2.28
CA LYS A 121 0.93 19.77 -1.63
C LYS A 121 -0.19 19.80 -2.65
N VAL A 122 0.05 20.40 -3.82
CA VAL A 122 -0.92 20.44 -4.93
C VAL A 122 -1.18 19.04 -5.46
N ILE A 123 -0.14 18.23 -5.62
CA ILE A 123 -0.23 16.83 -6.04
C ILE A 123 -1.07 16.03 -5.04
N ASN A 124 -0.78 16.13 -3.74
CA ASN A 124 -1.54 15.42 -2.70
C ASN A 124 -3.03 15.81 -2.69
N GLU A 125 -3.36 17.10 -2.85
CA GLU A 125 -4.77 17.51 -2.95
C GLU A 125 -5.46 16.95 -4.21
N SER A 126 -4.73 16.80 -5.31
CA SER A 126 -5.24 16.18 -6.54
C SER A 126 -5.50 14.68 -6.35
N ILE A 127 -4.59 13.96 -5.69
CA ILE A 127 -4.78 12.54 -5.35
C ILE A 127 -5.96 12.37 -4.38
N LYS A 128 -6.06 13.22 -3.35
CA LYS A 128 -7.18 13.18 -2.39
C LYS A 128 -8.55 13.38 -3.07
N LYS A 129 -8.65 14.25 -4.10
CA LYS A 129 -9.89 14.38 -4.88
C LYS A 129 -10.30 13.06 -5.53
N ILE A 130 -9.33 12.25 -5.99
CA ILE A 130 -9.61 10.92 -6.54
C ILE A 130 -10.07 9.98 -5.43
N GLY A 131 -9.41 9.99 -4.27
CA GLY A 131 -9.77 9.19 -3.10
C GLY A 131 -11.18 9.45 -2.58
N LEU A 132 -11.65 10.70 -2.62
CA LEU A 132 -13.02 11.05 -2.24
C LEU A 132 -14.06 10.30 -3.08
N ASN A 133 -13.80 10.11 -4.38
CA ASN A 133 -14.73 9.42 -5.29
C ASN A 133 -14.83 7.91 -5.02
N THR A 134 -13.91 7.35 -4.25
CA THR A 134 -13.92 5.93 -3.85
C THR A 134 -14.41 5.70 -2.42
N GLY A 135 -14.81 6.78 -1.74
CA GLY A 135 -15.42 6.72 -0.41
C GLY A 135 -14.46 6.99 0.75
N LEU A 136 -13.21 7.40 0.50
CA LEU A 136 -12.36 7.96 1.54
C LEU A 136 -12.80 9.38 1.89
N ASN A 137 -12.60 9.79 3.13
CA ASN A 137 -12.75 11.19 3.50
C ASN A 137 -11.38 11.87 3.70
N LYS A 138 -11.37 13.20 3.68
CA LYS A 138 -10.14 13.99 3.74
C LYS A 138 -9.33 13.71 5.02
N LYS A 139 -9.99 13.63 6.17
CA LYS A 139 -9.34 13.37 7.46
C LYS A 139 -8.66 11.99 7.50
N GLN A 140 -9.29 10.97 6.91
CA GLN A 140 -8.68 9.64 6.79
C GLN A 140 -7.41 9.70 5.94
N MET A 141 -7.46 10.33 4.77
CA MET A 141 -6.30 10.43 3.88
C MET A 141 -5.16 11.24 4.49
N ASP A 142 -5.46 12.33 5.20
CA ASP A 142 -4.47 13.10 5.95
C ASP A 142 -3.81 12.25 7.05
N SER A 143 -4.60 11.48 7.79
CA SER A 143 -4.08 10.55 8.81
C SER A 143 -3.19 9.46 8.19
N CYS A 144 -3.57 8.90 7.03
CA CYS A 144 -2.76 7.89 6.33
C CYS A 144 -1.43 8.47 5.85
N LEU A 145 -1.43 9.67 5.27
CA LEU A 145 -0.21 10.34 4.80
C LEU A 145 0.78 10.68 5.93
N ASN A 146 0.28 10.90 7.15
CA ASN A 146 1.11 11.17 8.33
C ASN A 146 1.50 9.89 9.09
N ASN A 147 1.17 8.71 8.58
CA ASN A 147 1.48 7.44 9.22
C ASN A 147 2.85 6.92 8.73
N GLU A 148 3.89 7.10 9.55
CA GLU A 148 5.26 6.66 9.28
C GLU A 148 5.33 5.15 9.02
N SER A 149 4.60 4.33 9.78
CA SER A 149 4.57 2.87 9.55
C SER A 149 4.01 2.50 8.17
N ALA A 150 3.04 3.24 7.64
CA ALA A 150 2.53 3.02 6.29
C ALA A 150 3.56 3.40 5.22
N GLN A 151 4.33 4.47 5.45
CA GLN A 151 5.43 4.87 4.58
C GLN A 151 6.53 3.81 4.57
N ASP A 152 6.96 3.36 5.75
CA ASP A 152 8.00 2.33 5.90
C ASP A 152 7.62 1.01 5.22
N GLN A 153 6.35 0.59 5.33
CA GLN A 153 5.88 -0.62 4.65
C GLN A 153 6.04 -0.53 3.12
N ILE A 154 5.68 0.60 2.52
CA ILE A 154 5.80 0.81 1.07
C ILE A 154 7.27 0.89 0.65
N LEU A 155 8.10 1.57 1.44
CA LEU A 155 9.54 1.67 1.17
C LEU A 155 10.24 0.31 1.31
N ASN A 156 9.82 -0.52 2.26
CA ASN A 156 10.34 -1.89 2.41
C ASN A 156 9.96 -2.77 1.22
N GLU A 157 8.76 -2.66 0.65
CA GLU A 157 8.41 -3.36 -0.60
C GLU A 157 9.35 -2.99 -1.75
N ARG A 158 9.72 -1.71 -1.86
CA ARG A 158 10.70 -1.26 -2.84
C ARG A 158 12.10 -1.86 -2.60
N ILE A 159 12.54 -1.95 -1.33
CA ILE A 159 13.84 -2.54 -0.99
C ILE A 159 13.88 -4.03 -1.32
N GLU A 160 12.81 -4.77 -1.05
CA GLU A 160 12.72 -6.19 -1.38
C GLU A 160 12.73 -6.46 -2.90
N ALA A 161 12.43 -5.46 -3.72
CA ALA A 161 12.41 -5.55 -5.19
C ALA A 161 13.79 -5.32 -5.84
N GLN A 162 14.80 -4.93 -5.07
CA GLN A 162 16.16 -4.63 -5.54
C GLN A 162 17.12 -5.79 -5.33
#